data_6aa3c4f17a5ed5270585f6f56d370f3c
#
_entry.id   6aa3c4f17a5ed5270585f6f56d370f3c
#
_cell.length_a   1.000
_cell.length_b   1.000
_cell.length_c   1.000
_cell.angle_alpha   90.00
_cell.angle_beta   90.00
_cell.angle_gamma   90.00
#
_symmetry.space_group_name_H-M   'P 1'
#
loop_
_entity.id
_entity.type
_entity.pdbx_description
1 polymer ?
#
loop_
_entity_poly.entity_id
_entity_poly.type
_entity_poly.pdbx_seq_one_letter_code
_entity_poly.pdbx_strand_id
1 'polypeptide(L)'
;MVKRISALAAVLLCVFMLCSCTASRSQIGAYVRGTLDSVYLNENSDEYLKSVGGTAEECEAQYQQYIRDEVEYFKMCMDIDEVSDATYQRMVKIFETLYARCKYEVGEVTRSSDRFLVSVTVYPIDVISKAEENGIDD
;
A
#
# COMPACT_ATOMS: atom_id res chain seq x y z
N MET A 1 -1.75 -47.54 26.01
CA MET A 1 -1.02 -46.28 26.24
C MET A 1 -0.97 -45.38 24.98
N VAL A 2 -0.76 -45.91 23.80
CA VAL A 2 -0.63 -45.15 22.55
C VAL A 2 -1.85 -44.28 22.22
N LYS A 3 -3.08 -44.73 22.42
CA LYS A 3 -4.31 -43.95 22.12
C LYS A 3 -4.50 -42.68 22.97
N ARG A 4 -3.97 -42.64 24.20
CA ARG A 4 -4.08 -41.45 25.08
C ARG A 4 -3.05 -40.39 24.72
N ILE A 5 -1.90 -40.78 24.20
CA ILE A 5 -0.85 -39.87 23.71
C ILE A 5 -1.31 -39.19 22.43
N SER A 6 -1.98 -39.92 21.51
CA SER A 6 -2.56 -39.35 20.28
C SER A 6 -3.62 -38.26 20.58
N ALA A 7 -4.50 -38.52 21.59
CA ALA A 7 -5.53 -37.55 21.94
C ALA A 7 -4.93 -36.25 22.54
N LEU A 8 -3.92 -36.38 23.40
CA LEU A 8 -3.20 -35.24 23.99
C LEU A 8 -2.46 -34.43 22.93
N ALA A 9 -1.79 -35.09 21.97
CA ALA A 9 -1.11 -34.42 20.86
C ALA A 9 -2.11 -33.69 19.95
N ALA A 10 -3.29 -34.29 19.67
CA ALA A 10 -4.33 -33.65 18.88
C ALA A 10 -4.92 -32.41 19.57
N VAL A 11 -5.16 -32.49 20.90
CA VAL A 11 -5.64 -31.32 21.67
C VAL A 11 -4.57 -30.20 21.71
N LEU A 12 -3.30 -30.56 21.89
CA LEU A 12 -2.20 -29.59 21.86
C LEU A 12 -2.09 -28.91 20.49
N LEU A 13 -2.24 -29.66 19.39
CA LEU A 13 -2.23 -29.13 18.01
C LEU A 13 -3.42 -28.19 17.78
N CYS A 14 -4.62 -28.53 18.28
CA CYS A 14 -5.80 -27.67 18.20
C CYS A 14 -5.61 -26.36 18.99
N VAL A 15 -4.99 -26.42 20.18
CA VAL A 15 -4.69 -25.22 20.98
C VAL A 15 -3.68 -24.32 20.27
N PHE A 16 -2.66 -24.87 19.60
CA PHE A 16 -1.74 -24.11 18.78
C PHE A 16 -2.42 -23.46 17.57
N MET A 17 -3.38 -24.14 16.92
CA MET A 17 -4.17 -23.58 15.81
C MET A 17 -5.10 -22.44 16.27
N LEU A 18 -5.61 -22.49 17.50
CA LEU A 18 -6.47 -21.46 18.07
C LEU A 18 -5.68 -20.22 18.56
N CYS A 19 -4.38 -20.36 18.82
CA CYS A 19 -3.51 -19.23 19.21
C CYS A 19 -2.98 -18.43 18.02
N SER A 20 -3.16 -18.89 16.78
CA SER A 20 -2.64 -18.23 15.60
C SER A 20 -3.76 -17.47 14.90
N CYS A 21 -4.01 -16.25 15.25
CA CYS A 21 -4.57 -15.20 14.39
C CYS A 21 -5.39 -14.15 15.15
N THR A 22 -4.83 -13.56 16.18
CA THR A 22 -5.29 -12.23 16.57
C THR A 22 -4.17 -11.24 16.27
N ALA A 23 -4.17 -10.71 15.03
CA ALA A 23 -3.31 -9.60 14.72
C ALA A 23 -3.51 -8.49 15.78
N SER A 24 -2.43 -7.98 16.33
CA SER A 24 -2.49 -6.86 17.27
C SER A 24 -2.86 -5.57 16.54
N ARG A 25 -3.40 -4.59 17.25
CA ARG A 25 -3.67 -3.25 16.69
C ARG A 25 -2.40 -2.65 16.06
N SER A 26 -1.26 -2.85 16.71
CA SER A 26 0.05 -2.38 16.22
C SER A 26 0.42 -3.03 14.89
N GLN A 27 0.23 -4.36 14.75
CA GLN A 27 0.50 -5.07 13.51
C GLN A 27 -0.42 -4.60 12.37
N ILE A 28 -1.70 -4.35 12.66
CA ILE A 28 -2.63 -3.81 11.65
C ILE A 28 -2.22 -2.40 11.23
N GLY A 29 -1.83 -1.53 12.18
CA GLY A 29 -1.34 -0.19 11.86
C GLY A 29 -0.05 -0.23 11.02
N ALA A 30 0.89 -1.10 11.36
CA ALA A 30 2.12 -1.31 10.59
C ALA A 30 1.84 -1.85 9.18
N TYR A 31 0.91 -2.81 9.04
CA TYR A 31 0.48 -3.33 7.75
C TYR A 31 -0.13 -2.24 6.86
N VAL A 32 -1.07 -1.43 7.39
CA VAL A 32 -1.69 -0.34 6.64
C VAL A 32 -0.63 0.70 6.23
N ARG A 33 0.28 1.06 7.13
CA ARG A 33 1.39 1.97 6.80
C ARG A 33 2.26 1.40 5.69
N GLY A 34 2.73 0.16 5.82
CA GLY A 34 3.56 -0.49 4.80
C GLY A 34 2.86 -0.59 3.45
N THR A 35 1.53 -0.81 3.44
CA THR A 35 0.74 -0.80 2.19
C THR A 35 0.76 0.59 1.54
N LEU A 36 0.56 1.65 2.31
CA LEU A 36 0.58 3.02 1.79
C LEU A 36 1.99 3.44 1.34
N ASP A 37 3.03 3.08 2.12
CA ASP A 37 4.43 3.32 1.75
C ASP A 37 4.77 2.62 0.42
N SER A 38 4.37 1.35 0.27
CA SER A 38 4.60 0.57 -0.95
C SER A 38 3.89 1.16 -2.16
N VAL A 39 2.60 1.51 -2.02
CA VAL A 39 1.76 1.97 -3.13
C VAL A 39 2.09 3.40 -3.56
N TYR A 40 2.37 4.29 -2.62
CA TYR A 40 2.59 5.71 -2.93
C TYR A 40 4.05 6.11 -3.01
N LEU A 41 4.91 5.55 -2.15
CA LEU A 41 6.29 5.98 -2.03
C LEU A 41 7.29 4.98 -2.64
N ASN A 42 6.81 3.81 -3.06
CA ASN A 42 7.66 2.68 -3.46
C ASN A 42 8.66 2.27 -2.36
N GLU A 43 8.25 2.40 -1.10
CA GLU A 43 9.05 2.03 0.07
C GLU A 43 8.53 0.72 0.67
N ASN A 44 9.39 -0.30 0.71
CA ASN A 44 9.04 -1.65 1.12
C ASN A 44 9.91 -2.09 2.30
N SER A 45 9.40 -2.01 3.53
CA SER A 45 10.10 -2.51 4.70
C SER A 45 10.10 -4.05 4.76
N ASP A 46 11.15 -4.64 5.36
CA ASP A 46 11.23 -6.09 5.58
C ASP A 46 10.04 -6.64 6.37
N GLU A 47 9.50 -5.86 7.31
CA GLU A 47 8.32 -6.23 8.10
C GLU A 47 7.07 -6.30 7.22
N TYR A 48 6.89 -5.33 6.34
CA TYR A 48 5.78 -5.31 5.39
C TYR A 48 5.88 -6.48 4.40
N LEU A 49 7.03 -6.69 3.77
CA LEU A 49 7.27 -7.78 2.84
C LEU A 49 6.95 -9.15 3.46
N LYS A 50 7.39 -9.36 4.71
CA LYS A 50 7.03 -10.57 5.47
C LYS A 50 5.52 -10.70 5.71
N SER A 51 4.84 -9.59 5.98
CA SER A 51 3.40 -9.59 6.28
C SER A 51 2.53 -9.92 5.07
N VAL A 52 2.97 -9.52 3.87
CA VAL A 52 2.27 -9.81 2.59
C VAL A 52 2.75 -11.09 1.91
N GLY A 53 3.87 -11.65 2.37
CA GLY A 53 4.49 -12.83 1.75
C GLY A 53 5.06 -12.56 0.36
N GLY A 54 5.45 -11.31 0.07
CA GLY A 54 5.96 -10.85 -1.21
C GLY A 54 7.46 -10.52 -1.17
N THR A 55 8.02 -10.21 -2.33
CA THR A 55 9.39 -9.74 -2.52
C THR A 55 9.42 -8.25 -2.87
N ALA A 56 10.58 -7.61 -2.72
CA ALA A 56 10.76 -6.21 -3.10
C ALA A 56 10.56 -6.01 -4.61
N GLU A 57 10.99 -6.97 -5.45
CA GLU A 57 10.81 -6.92 -6.88
C GLU A 57 9.34 -7.02 -7.29
N GLU A 58 8.54 -7.84 -6.60
CA GLU A 58 7.09 -7.94 -6.84
C GLU A 58 6.38 -6.64 -6.48
N CYS A 59 6.72 -6.03 -5.34
CA CYS A 59 6.18 -4.74 -4.92
C CYS A 59 6.57 -3.61 -5.89
N GLU A 60 7.83 -3.57 -6.34
CA GLU A 60 8.31 -2.62 -7.35
C GLU A 60 7.53 -2.77 -8.66
N ALA A 61 7.36 -4.00 -9.15
CA ALA A 61 6.62 -4.26 -10.38
C ALA A 61 5.15 -3.82 -10.26
N GLN A 62 4.54 -4.02 -9.09
CA GLN A 62 3.18 -3.59 -8.79
C GLN A 62 3.07 -2.05 -8.74
N TYR A 63 4.02 -1.37 -8.08
CA TYR A 63 4.11 0.09 -8.07
C TYR A 63 4.21 0.66 -9.50
N GLN A 64 5.10 0.11 -10.31
CA GLN A 64 5.27 0.53 -11.70
C GLN A 64 4.00 0.30 -12.54
N GLN A 65 3.27 -0.78 -12.28
CA GLN A 65 1.97 -1.00 -12.95
C GLN A 65 0.94 0.03 -12.50
N TYR A 66 0.88 0.32 -11.20
CA TYR A 66 -0.02 1.32 -10.63
C TYR A 66 0.21 2.71 -11.23
N ILE A 67 1.48 3.15 -11.35
CA ILE A 67 1.81 4.44 -12.00
C ILE A 67 1.34 4.47 -13.46
N ARG A 68 1.49 3.36 -14.21
CA ARG A 68 0.99 3.28 -15.59
C ARG A 68 -0.54 3.37 -15.66
N ASP A 69 -1.23 2.71 -14.75
CA ASP A 69 -2.69 2.75 -14.69
C ASP A 69 -3.20 4.17 -14.40
N GLU A 70 -2.50 4.94 -13.56
CA GLU A 70 -2.80 6.34 -13.28
C GLU A 70 -2.59 7.23 -14.52
N VAL A 71 -1.54 6.99 -15.30
CA VAL A 71 -1.32 7.69 -16.57
C VAL A 71 -2.46 7.41 -17.56
N GLU A 72 -2.89 6.15 -17.68
CA GLU A 72 -4.00 5.79 -18.57
C GLU A 72 -5.32 6.40 -18.07
N TYR A 73 -5.56 6.39 -16.77
CA TYR A 73 -6.73 7.04 -16.18
C TYR A 73 -6.74 8.55 -16.46
N PHE A 74 -5.58 9.22 -16.29
CA PHE A 74 -5.43 10.64 -16.60
C PHE A 74 -5.71 10.94 -18.08
N LYS A 75 -5.13 10.14 -19.00
CA LYS A 75 -5.39 10.26 -20.44
C LYS A 75 -6.90 10.15 -20.74
N MET A 76 -7.55 9.18 -20.15
CA MET A 76 -9.00 9.00 -20.30
C MET A 76 -9.78 10.22 -19.80
N CYS A 77 -9.44 10.75 -18.62
CA CYS A 77 -10.13 11.92 -18.06
C CYS A 77 -9.93 13.20 -18.86
N MET A 78 -8.78 13.32 -19.55
CA MET A 78 -8.41 14.50 -20.35
C MET A 78 -8.71 14.34 -21.83
N ASP A 79 -9.38 13.25 -22.24
CA ASP A 79 -9.70 12.91 -23.64
C ASP A 79 -8.45 12.90 -24.55
N ILE A 80 -7.36 12.34 -24.03
CA ILE A 80 -6.10 12.18 -24.74
C ILE A 80 -6.05 10.78 -25.36
N ASP A 81 -6.19 10.67 -26.68
CA ASP A 81 -6.20 9.39 -27.37
C ASP A 81 -4.81 8.77 -27.47
N GLU A 82 -3.96 9.27 -28.36
CA GLU A 82 -2.63 8.72 -28.59
C GLU A 82 -1.53 9.74 -28.27
N VAL A 83 -0.47 9.25 -27.68
CA VAL A 83 0.76 10.02 -27.41
C VAL A 83 1.97 9.23 -27.89
N SER A 84 3.07 9.92 -28.21
CA SER A 84 4.32 9.24 -28.51
C SER A 84 4.87 8.53 -27.27
N ASP A 85 5.66 7.47 -27.46
CA ASP A 85 6.34 6.76 -26.36
C ASP A 85 7.12 7.71 -25.46
N ALA A 86 7.81 8.71 -26.06
CA ALA A 86 8.57 9.71 -25.31
C ALA A 86 7.66 10.57 -24.42
N THR A 87 6.47 10.94 -24.90
CA THR A 87 5.48 11.67 -24.11
C THR A 87 4.92 10.80 -23.01
N TYR A 88 4.58 9.56 -23.31
CA TYR A 88 4.11 8.59 -22.32
C TYR A 88 5.11 8.41 -21.16
N GLN A 89 6.39 8.22 -21.47
CA GLN A 89 7.42 8.07 -20.44
C GLN A 89 7.60 9.34 -19.59
N ARG A 90 7.37 10.54 -20.18
CA ARG A 90 7.35 11.79 -19.39
C ARG A 90 6.17 11.85 -18.45
N MET A 91 4.99 11.40 -18.88
CA MET A 91 3.81 11.31 -18.01
C MET A 91 4.08 10.37 -16.84
N VAL A 92 4.60 9.15 -17.10
CA VAL A 92 5.01 8.21 -16.04
C VAL A 92 5.93 8.91 -15.04
N LYS A 93 6.95 9.63 -15.51
CA LYS A 93 7.90 10.32 -14.63
C LYS A 93 7.26 11.44 -13.80
N ILE A 94 6.27 12.13 -14.35
CA ILE A 94 5.49 13.14 -13.62
C ILE A 94 4.70 12.46 -12.48
N PHE A 95 3.99 11.37 -12.76
CA PHE A 95 3.22 10.65 -11.74
C PHE A 95 4.12 10.06 -10.66
N GLU A 96 5.26 9.44 -10.99
CA GLU A 96 6.26 9.02 -9.99
C GLU A 96 6.67 10.19 -9.08
N THR A 97 6.93 11.36 -9.67
CA THR A 97 7.34 12.55 -8.92
C THR A 97 6.22 13.10 -8.03
N LEU A 98 4.96 13.03 -8.48
CA LEU A 98 3.80 13.42 -7.69
C LEU A 98 3.58 12.46 -6.53
N TYR A 99 3.58 11.15 -6.77
CA TYR A 99 3.39 10.15 -5.74
C TYR A 99 4.50 10.19 -4.67
N ALA A 100 5.74 10.42 -5.04
CA ALA A 100 6.84 10.63 -4.10
C ALA A 100 6.65 11.84 -3.14
N ARG A 101 5.65 12.70 -3.40
CA ARG A 101 5.27 13.81 -2.53
C ARG A 101 4.03 13.54 -1.69
N CYS A 102 3.43 12.38 -1.82
CA CYS A 102 2.28 12.00 -1.01
C CYS A 102 2.64 12.04 0.47
N LYS A 103 1.74 12.61 1.27
CA LYS A 103 1.84 12.65 2.72
C LYS A 103 0.57 12.10 3.33
N TYR A 104 0.75 11.21 4.28
CA TYR A 104 -0.37 10.64 5.03
C TYR A 104 0.06 10.30 6.46
N GLU A 105 -0.92 10.15 7.31
CA GLU A 105 -0.75 9.71 8.70
C GLU A 105 -1.68 8.53 8.96
N VAL A 106 -1.12 7.43 9.46
CA VAL A 106 -1.89 6.31 9.97
C VAL A 106 -2.16 6.56 11.44
N GLY A 107 -3.41 6.79 11.75
CA GLY A 107 -3.87 7.14 13.09
C GLY A 107 -4.31 5.94 13.90
N GLU A 108 -5.42 6.09 14.64
CA GLU A 108 -5.90 5.09 15.58
C GLU A 108 -6.40 3.82 14.87
N VAL A 109 -6.05 2.66 15.45
CA VAL A 109 -6.57 1.35 15.06
C VAL A 109 -7.58 0.91 16.12
N THR A 110 -8.86 0.83 15.77
CA THR A 110 -9.92 0.35 16.63
C THR A 110 -10.41 -1.02 16.17
N ARG A 111 -10.84 -1.87 17.12
CA ARG A 111 -11.44 -3.16 16.82
C ARG A 111 -12.95 -3.08 16.97
N SER A 112 -13.69 -3.46 15.94
CA SER A 112 -15.14 -3.55 15.95
C SER A 112 -15.58 -4.95 15.55
N SER A 113 -16.01 -5.74 16.54
CA SER A 113 -16.42 -7.14 16.37
C SER A 113 -15.34 -8.02 15.70
N ASP A 114 -15.48 -8.28 14.42
CA ASP A 114 -14.68 -9.17 13.57
C ASP A 114 -13.70 -8.45 12.66
N ARG A 115 -13.66 -7.10 12.70
CA ARG A 115 -12.84 -6.27 11.82
C ARG A 115 -12.06 -5.20 12.58
N PHE A 116 -11.03 -4.69 11.93
CA PHE A 116 -10.31 -3.51 12.38
C PHE A 116 -10.69 -2.30 11.52
N LEU A 117 -10.80 -1.15 12.17
CA LEU A 117 -10.94 0.15 11.52
C LEU A 117 -9.65 0.91 11.79
N VAL A 118 -9.07 1.45 10.74
CA VAL A 118 -7.84 2.24 10.80
C VAL A 118 -8.16 3.62 10.23
N SER A 119 -7.91 4.67 10.99
CA SER A 119 -8.01 6.02 10.47
C SER A 119 -6.74 6.37 9.68
N VAL A 120 -6.93 6.94 8.49
CA VAL A 120 -5.83 7.45 7.66
C VAL A 120 -6.17 8.87 7.27
N THR A 121 -5.26 9.81 7.55
CA THR A 121 -5.33 11.17 7.06
C THR A 121 -4.43 11.29 5.85
N VAL A 122 -4.97 11.69 4.72
CA VAL A 122 -4.22 11.96 3.49
C VAL A 122 -4.17 13.48 3.29
N TYR A 123 -2.99 13.99 3.05
CA TYR A 123 -2.77 15.41 2.80
C TYR A 123 -2.75 15.66 1.28
N PRO A 124 -3.46 16.68 0.79
CA PRO A 124 -3.45 16.99 -0.63
C PRO A 124 -2.04 17.39 -1.10
N ILE A 125 -1.69 16.99 -2.33
CA ILE A 125 -0.47 17.45 -2.98
C ILE A 125 -0.78 18.82 -3.59
N ASP A 126 -0.13 19.84 -3.08
CA ASP A 126 -0.28 21.20 -3.58
C ASP A 126 0.53 21.39 -4.88
N VAL A 127 -0.10 21.02 -6.00
CA VAL A 127 0.51 21.15 -7.34
C VAL A 127 0.24 22.53 -7.91
N ILE A 128 -0.90 23.14 -7.61
CA ILE A 128 -1.36 24.38 -8.23
C ILE A 128 -0.57 25.59 -7.72
N SER A 129 -0.46 25.79 -6.40
CA SER A 129 0.32 26.90 -5.87
C SER A 129 1.81 26.81 -6.20
N LYS A 130 2.33 25.60 -6.44
CA LYS A 130 3.70 25.41 -6.92
C LYS A 130 3.86 25.74 -8.41
N ALA A 131 2.86 25.52 -9.21
CA ALA A 131 2.85 25.93 -10.62
C ALA A 131 2.81 27.46 -10.75
N GLU A 132 1.94 28.13 -10.01
CA GLU A 132 1.85 29.60 -9.94
C GLU A 132 3.16 30.23 -9.43
N GLU A 133 3.77 29.67 -8.36
CA GLU A 133 5.04 30.15 -7.80
C GLU A 133 6.21 30.05 -8.81
N ASN A 134 6.14 29.10 -9.76
CA ASN A 134 7.15 28.91 -10.80
C ASN A 134 6.81 29.61 -12.13
N GLY A 135 5.79 30.46 -12.16
CA GLY A 135 5.46 31.30 -13.33
C GLY A 135 4.91 30.51 -14.51
N ILE A 136 4.22 29.40 -14.24
CA ILE A 136 3.40 28.71 -15.23
C ILE A 136 2.02 29.39 -15.19
N ASP A 137 1.97 30.59 -15.73
CA ASP A 137 0.72 31.30 -16.02
C ASP A 137 0.08 30.70 -17.28
N ASP A 138 -1.24 30.67 -17.31
CA ASP A 138 -2.11 30.17 -18.40
C ASP A 138 -1.80 30.75 -19.78
#